data_424f4e13bac9f0fa6663b6758946d440
#
_entry.id   424f4e13bac9f0fa6663b6758946d440
#
_cell.length_a   1.000
_cell.length_b   1.000
_cell.length_c   1.000
_cell.angle_alpha   90.00
_cell.angle_beta   90.00
_cell.angle_gamma   90.00
#
_symmetry.space_group_name_H-M   'P 1'
#
loop_
_entity.id
_entity.type
_entity.pdbx_description
1 polymer ?
#
loop_
_entity_poly.entity_id
_entity_poly.type
_entity_poly.pdbx_seq_one_letter_code
_entity_poly.pdbx_strand_id
1 'polypeptide(L)'
;YALYPHMTVYENMAFPLKLRKRPKSEIDKAVREAAEILDITQYLDRKPKALSGGQRQRVAIGRAIVREPKILLMDEPLSNLDAKLRNQMRAEIIKLRQKINTTFLYVTHDQTEAMTLGDRIVIMKDGFIQQIGTPQEVFDHPANLFAADFIGTPQMNFFDAELQREGDRYSVILGGIKVELSLEKSADLTKKGISGQPVTLGARPNHIMLGKGEGGYILAKVDVFEMIG
;
A
#
# COMPACT_ATOMS: atom_id res chain seq x y z
N TYR A 1 2.50 14.19 13.24
CA TYR A 1 3.60 15.10 12.84
C TYR A 1 3.91 16.17 13.90
N ALA A 2 4.08 15.82 15.12
CA ALA A 2 4.30 16.67 16.29
C ALA A 2 5.20 17.90 16.01
N LEU A 3 4.65 18.94 15.37
CA LEU A 3 5.34 20.19 15.14
C LEU A 3 5.38 21.03 16.42
N TYR A 4 6.44 21.76 16.63
CA TYR A 4 6.55 22.73 17.72
C TYR A 4 5.62 23.92 17.43
N PRO A 5 4.51 24.12 18.17
CA PRO A 5 3.48 25.08 17.80
C PRO A 5 3.91 26.55 17.96
N HIS A 6 4.91 26.82 18.79
CA HIS A 6 5.46 28.15 19.03
C HIS A 6 6.51 28.56 18.00
N MET A 7 7.11 27.61 17.27
CA MET A 7 8.10 27.83 16.24
C MET A 7 7.45 28.06 14.88
N THR A 8 8.09 28.86 14.01
CA THR A 8 7.74 28.99 12.61
C THR A 8 8.03 27.70 11.84
N VAL A 9 7.59 27.61 10.58
CA VAL A 9 7.94 26.50 9.68
C VAL A 9 9.45 26.38 9.53
N TYR A 10 10.13 27.53 9.26
CA TYR A 10 11.58 27.57 9.19
C TYR A 10 12.25 27.03 10.46
N GLU A 11 11.81 27.49 11.61
CA GLU A 11 12.37 27.07 12.89
C GLU A 11 12.14 25.58 13.19
N ASN A 12 10.97 25.05 12.85
CA ASN A 12 10.67 23.61 12.95
C ASN A 12 11.63 22.79 12.09
N MET A 13 11.85 23.20 10.83
CA MET A 13 12.76 22.51 9.93
C MET A 13 14.22 22.66 10.34
N ALA A 14 14.62 23.84 10.81
CA ALA A 14 15.98 24.13 11.24
C ALA A 14 16.37 23.44 12.57
N PHE A 15 15.38 23.10 13.39
CA PHE A 15 15.60 22.63 14.76
C PHE A 15 16.59 21.45 14.88
N PRO A 16 16.48 20.35 14.09
CA PRO A 16 17.41 19.24 14.21
C PRO A 16 18.85 19.59 13.82
N LEU A 17 19.05 20.56 12.92
CA LEU A 17 20.39 21.01 12.52
C LEU A 17 20.98 21.96 13.57
N LYS A 18 20.16 22.82 14.20
CA LYS A 18 20.55 23.64 15.36
C LYS A 18 21.05 22.79 16.52
N LEU A 19 20.35 21.69 16.83
CA LEU A 19 20.78 20.73 17.88
C LEU A 19 22.15 20.11 17.55
N ARG A 20 22.46 19.91 16.28
CA ARG A 20 23.76 19.40 15.80
C ARG A 20 24.82 20.51 15.70
N LYS A 21 24.50 21.73 16.13
CA LYS A 21 25.39 22.90 16.11
C LYS A 21 25.99 23.19 14.72
N ARG A 22 25.21 22.95 13.65
CA ARG A 22 25.65 23.29 12.30
C ARG A 22 25.74 24.81 12.11
N PRO A 23 26.62 25.33 11.22
CA PRO A 23 26.70 26.73 10.87
C PRO A 23 25.37 27.29 10.37
N LYS A 24 25.05 28.55 10.68
CA LYS A 24 23.79 29.18 10.27
C LYS A 24 23.58 29.17 8.74
N SER A 25 24.65 29.37 7.96
CA SER A 25 24.60 29.32 6.49
C SER A 25 24.21 27.96 5.96
N GLU A 26 24.72 26.86 6.54
CA GLU A 26 24.36 25.50 6.17
C GLU A 26 22.89 25.20 6.54
N ILE A 27 22.44 25.66 7.71
CA ILE A 27 21.06 25.50 8.15
C ILE A 27 20.10 26.21 7.18
N ASP A 28 20.38 27.47 6.84
CA ASP A 28 19.52 28.24 5.93
C ASP A 28 19.44 27.59 4.55
N LYS A 29 20.57 27.16 4.01
CA LYS A 29 20.65 26.45 2.73
C LYS A 29 19.79 25.18 2.77
N ALA A 30 20.03 24.29 3.72
CA ALA A 30 19.31 23.00 3.82
C ALA A 30 17.80 23.19 4.04
N VAL A 31 17.39 24.17 4.84
CA VAL A 31 15.98 24.46 5.07
C VAL A 31 15.29 24.96 3.80
N ARG A 32 15.94 25.88 3.05
CA ARG A 32 15.37 26.41 1.81
C ARG A 32 15.28 25.35 0.72
N GLU A 33 16.32 24.54 0.54
CA GLU A 33 16.32 23.43 -0.42
C GLU A 33 15.20 22.42 -0.09
N ALA A 34 15.06 22.03 1.18
CA ALA A 34 13.98 21.14 1.59
C ALA A 34 12.58 21.78 1.43
N ALA A 35 12.45 23.09 1.68
CA ALA A 35 11.20 23.82 1.51
C ALA A 35 10.80 23.93 0.02
N GLU A 36 11.78 24.09 -0.87
CA GLU A 36 11.57 24.11 -2.32
C GLU A 36 11.12 22.73 -2.84
N ILE A 37 11.80 21.66 -2.41
CA ILE A 37 11.40 20.27 -2.76
C ILE A 37 9.93 19.99 -2.39
N LEU A 38 9.48 20.51 -1.23
CA LEU A 38 8.16 20.29 -0.66
C LEU A 38 7.11 21.34 -1.03
N ASP A 39 7.49 22.35 -1.82
CA ASP A 39 6.61 23.48 -2.20
C ASP A 39 5.98 24.18 -0.99
N ILE A 40 6.81 24.52 0.01
CA ILE A 40 6.40 25.23 1.23
C ILE A 40 7.22 26.48 1.53
N THR A 41 8.04 26.96 0.59
CA THR A 41 8.91 28.13 0.75
C THR A 41 8.12 29.37 1.18
N GLN A 42 6.92 29.59 0.63
CA GLN A 42 6.03 30.71 0.95
C GLN A 42 5.42 30.64 2.37
N TYR A 43 5.64 29.55 3.09
CA TYR A 43 5.09 29.36 4.45
C TYR A 43 6.17 29.38 5.53
N LEU A 44 7.45 29.59 5.19
CA LEU A 44 8.58 29.49 6.13
C LEU A 44 8.42 30.36 7.39
N ASP A 45 7.80 31.53 7.27
CA ASP A 45 7.57 32.46 8.38
C ASP A 45 6.27 32.23 9.16
N ARG A 46 5.43 31.28 8.69
CA ARG A 46 4.15 30.95 9.36
C ARG A 46 4.36 30.00 10.53
N LYS A 47 3.44 30.05 11.48
CA LYS A 47 3.36 29.05 12.56
C LYS A 47 2.40 27.91 12.18
N PRO A 48 2.55 26.71 12.75
CA PRO A 48 1.75 25.53 12.41
C PRO A 48 0.23 25.74 12.47
N LYS A 49 -0.28 26.59 13.38
CA LYS A 49 -1.72 26.90 13.47
C LYS A 49 -2.30 27.60 12.24
N ALA A 50 -1.46 28.26 11.44
CA ALA A 50 -1.83 28.97 10.20
C ALA A 50 -1.68 28.09 8.95
N LEU A 51 -1.54 26.76 9.12
CA LEU A 51 -1.33 25.80 8.03
C LEU A 51 -2.48 24.79 7.96
N SER A 52 -2.78 24.33 6.74
CA SER A 52 -3.66 23.17 6.52
C SER A 52 -3.00 21.87 7.02
N GLY A 53 -3.79 20.78 7.13
CA GLY A 53 -3.28 19.46 7.49
C GLY A 53 -2.13 18.99 6.61
N GLY A 54 -2.28 19.05 5.28
CA GLY A 54 -1.25 18.67 4.32
C GLY A 54 0.00 19.57 4.38
N GLN A 55 -0.18 20.87 4.63
CA GLN A 55 0.97 21.77 4.81
C GLN A 55 1.75 21.42 6.09
N ARG A 56 1.06 21.13 7.20
CA ARG A 56 1.73 20.64 8.43
C ARG A 56 2.49 19.35 8.19
N GLN A 57 1.91 18.43 7.42
CA GLN A 57 2.55 17.18 7.02
C GLN A 57 3.85 17.43 6.26
N ARG A 58 3.82 18.30 5.23
CA ARG A 58 5.02 18.67 4.46
C ARG A 58 6.10 19.28 5.35
N VAL A 59 5.73 20.10 6.33
CA VAL A 59 6.70 20.65 7.30
C VAL A 59 7.34 19.55 8.16
N ALA A 60 6.55 18.55 8.59
CA ALA A 60 7.09 17.43 9.35
C ALA A 60 8.07 16.57 8.52
N ILE A 61 7.73 16.32 7.25
CA ILE A 61 8.62 15.67 6.30
C ILE A 61 9.89 16.52 6.08
N GLY A 62 9.73 17.83 5.88
CA GLY A 62 10.84 18.78 5.73
C GLY A 62 11.81 18.73 6.90
N ARG A 63 11.30 18.71 8.13
CA ARG A 63 12.11 18.56 9.33
C ARG A 63 12.90 17.25 9.37
N ALA A 64 12.40 16.19 8.73
CA ALA A 64 13.11 14.92 8.63
C ALA A 64 14.18 14.95 7.53
N ILE A 65 13.86 15.45 6.34
CA ILE A 65 14.76 15.41 5.18
C ILE A 65 15.93 16.40 5.24
N VAL A 66 15.79 17.52 5.95
CA VAL A 66 16.92 18.47 6.17
C VAL A 66 18.15 17.82 6.80
N ARG A 67 18.00 16.64 7.40
CA ARG A 67 19.09 15.88 8.01
C ARG A 67 19.80 14.98 7.00
N GLU A 68 19.36 14.95 5.77
CA GLU A 68 19.82 14.05 4.70
C GLU A 68 19.89 12.58 5.17
N PRO A 69 18.78 12.01 5.64
CA PRO A 69 18.80 10.66 6.21
C PRO A 69 19.01 9.64 5.09
N LYS A 70 19.76 8.56 5.38
CA LYS A 70 19.86 7.41 4.47
C LYS A 70 18.54 6.62 4.41
N ILE A 71 17.78 6.65 5.49
CA ILE A 71 16.47 5.99 5.60
C ILE A 71 15.50 6.99 6.23
N LEU A 72 14.36 7.22 5.57
CA LEU A 72 13.25 8.03 6.07
C LEU A 72 12.16 7.10 6.61
N LEU A 73 11.90 7.20 7.92
CA LEU A 73 10.88 6.41 8.60
C LEU A 73 9.57 7.21 8.65
N MET A 74 8.50 6.64 8.12
CA MET A 74 7.15 7.21 8.13
C MET A 74 6.19 6.21 8.75
N ASP A 75 5.63 6.58 9.90
CA ASP A 75 4.66 5.76 10.63
C ASP A 75 3.27 6.36 10.48
N GLU A 76 2.43 5.70 9.70
CA GLU A 76 1.05 6.10 9.34
C GLU A 76 0.89 7.59 8.98
N PRO A 77 1.71 8.14 8.07
CA PRO A 77 1.79 9.58 7.90
C PRO A 77 0.50 10.22 7.35
N LEU A 78 -0.41 9.46 6.74
CA LEU A 78 -1.63 9.97 6.13
C LEU A 78 -2.92 9.61 6.88
N SER A 79 -2.82 8.87 8.00
CA SER A 79 -3.98 8.35 8.74
C SER A 79 -4.96 9.43 9.23
N ASN A 80 -4.44 10.61 9.60
CA ASN A 80 -5.23 11.71 10.15
C ASN A 80 -5.75 12.70 9.10
N LEU A 81 -5.71 12.35 7.81
CA LEU A 81 -6.16 13.20 6.71
C LEU A 81 -7.48 12.69 6.14
N ASP A 82 -8.33 13.63 5.69
CA ASP A 82 -9.52 13.30 4.90
C ASP A 82 -9.14 12.64 3.56
N ALA A 83 -10.09 11.93 2.93
CA ALA A 83 -9.84 11.14 1.74
C ALA A 83 -9.27 11.98 0.56
N LYS A 84 -9.77 13.21 0.35
CA LYS A 84 -9.30 14.09 -0.71
C LYS A 84 -7.85 14.51 -0.48
N LEU A 85 -7.55 14.94 0.74
CA LEU A 85 -6.21 15.39 1.11
C LEU A 85 -5.22 14.21 1.14
N ARG A 86 -5.66 13.02 1.59
CA ARG A 86 -4.87 11.78 1.55
C ARG A 86 -4.44 11.44 0.13
N ASN A 87 -5.36 11.48 -0.84
CA ASN A 87 -5.04 11.24 -2.26
C ASN A 87 -4.03 12.27 -2.81
N GLN A 88 -4.18 13.55 -2.47
CA GLN A 88 -3.22 14.58 -2.86
C GLN A 88 -1.84 14.32 -2.24
N MET A 89 -1.79 14.06 -0.94
CA MET A 89 -0.52 13.82 -0.23
C MET A 89 0.18 12.55 -0.69
N ARG A 90 -0.56 11.50 -1.09
CA ARG A 90 0.02 10.30 -1.68
C ARG A 90 0.76 10.62 -2.98
N ALA A 91 0.14 11.39 -3.87
CA ALA A 91 0.80 11.87 -5.10
C ALA A 91 2.06 12.71 -4.81
N GLU A 92 2.03 13.54 -3.75
CA GLU A 92 3.18 14.33 -3.32
C GLU A 92 4.33 13.47 -2.78
N ILE A 93 4.03 12.42 -2.03
CA ILE A 93 5.04 11.48 -1.53
C ILE A 93 5.71 10.74 -2.71
N ILE A 94 4.95 10.36 -3.75
CA ILE A 94 5.52 9.76 -4.97
C ILE A 94 6.51 10.74 -5.62
N LYS A 95 6.12 12.00 -5.81
CA LYS A 95 7.00 13.02 -6.39
C LYS A 95 8.23 13.29 -5.52
N LEU A 96 8.04 13.32 -4.19
CA LEU A 96 9.15 13.50 -3.24
C LEU A 96 10.16 12.36 -3.37
N ARG A 97 9.68 11.10 -3.42
CA ARG A 97 10.54 9.92 -3.58
C ARG A 97 11.39 9.99 -4.84
N GLN A 98 10.87 10.55 -5.93
CA GLN A 98 11.62 10.74 -7.18
C GLN A 98 12.69 11.83 -7.07
N LYS A 99 12.49 12.82 -6.19
CA LYS A 99 13.40 13.97 -6.03
C LYS A 99 14.54 13.70 -5.07
N ILE A 100 14.34 12.83 -4.08
CA ILE A 100 15.35 12.55 -3.05
C ILE A 100 15.82 11.09 -3.13
N ASN A 101 17.13 10.92 -3.10
CA ASN A 101 17.79 9.60 -3.13
C ASN A 101 17.88 9.03 -1.70
N THR A 102 16.74 8.61 -1.16
CA THR A 102 16.63 8.11 0.22
C THR A 102 15.74 6.88 0.25
N THR A 103 16.09 5.87 1.03
CA THR A 103 15.20 4.73 1.27
C THR A 103 14.06 5.15 2.19
N PHE A 104 12.82 4.85 1.78
CA PHE A 104 11.62 5.06 2.60
C PHE A 104 11.21 3.77 3.28
N LEU A 105 11.05 3.79 4.59
CA LEU A 105 10.32 2.78 5.32
C LEU A 105 8.97 3.38 5.75
N TYR A 106 7.90 2.90 5.12
CA TYR A 106 6.57 3.44 5.24
C TYR A 106 5.65 2.43 5.91
N VAL A 107 5.10 2.75 7.07
CA VAL A 107 4.12 1.93 7.78
C VAL A 107 2.73 2.49 7.51
N THR A 108 1.80 1.63 7.12
CA THR A 108 0.40 1.99 6.89
C THR A 108 -0.51 0.78 7.09
N HIS A 109 -1.75 1.03 7.45
CA HIS A 109 -2.84 0.05 7.39
C HIS A 109 -3.71 0.22 6.13
N ASP A 110 -3.44 1.23 5.31
CA ASP A 110 -4.14 1.47 4.04
C ASP A 110 -3.46 0.71 2.90
N GLN A 111 -4.17 -0.27 2.34
CA GLN A 111 -3.65 -1.09 1.25
C GLN A 111 -3.37 -0.27 0.00
N THR A 112 -4.18 0.75 -0.30
CA THR A 112 -3.97 1.61 -1.47
C THR A 112 -2.67 2.39 -1.35
N GLU A 113 -2.33 2.85 -0.14
CA GLU A 113 -1.02 3.48 0.12
C GLU A 113 0.11 2.48 -0.12
N ALA A 114 0.04 1.29 0.47
CA ALA A 114 1.06 0.26 0.31
C ALA A 114 1.26 -0.12 -1.17
N MET A 115 0.17 -0.38 -1.89
CA MET A 115 0.20 -0.80 -3.31
C MET A 115 0.68 0.30 -4.26
N THR A 116 0.47 1.58 -3.92
CA THR A 116 0.84 2.70 -4.81
C THR A 116 2.19 3.33 -4.48
N LEU A 117 2.61 3.29 -3.22
CA LEU A 117 3.84 3.92 -2.76
C LEU A 117 5.02 2.95 -2.68
N GLY A 118 4.76 1.66 -2.42
CA GLY A 118 5.81 0.68 -2.17
C GLY A 118 6.44 0.12 -3.46
N ASP A 119 7.76 -0.02 -3.47
CA ASP A 119 8.45 -0.90 -4.42
C ASP A 119 8.43 -2.35 -3.91
N ARG A 120 8.41 -2.50 -2.59
CA ARG A 120 8.25 -3.77 -1.87
C ARG A 120 7.29 -3.58 -0.73
N ILE A 121 6.42 -4.57 -0.54
CA ILE A 121 5.44 -4.63 0.54
C ILE A 121 5.85 -5.75 1.50
N VAL A 122 5.77 -5.47 2.80
CA VAL A 122 5.90 -6.46 3.87
C VAL A 122 4.54 -6.58 4.55
N ILE A 123 3.89 -7.72 4.36
CA ILE A 123 2.62 -8.03 5.04
C ILE A 123 2.96 -8.65 6.39
N MET A 124 2.38 -8.10 7.46
CA MET A 124 2.61 -8.55 8.84
C MET A 124 1.31 -8.92 9.52
N LYS A 125 1.35 -9.94 10.37
CA LYS A 125 0.26 -10.34 11.26
C LYS A 125 0.84 -10.80 12.58
N ASP A 126 0.33 -10.28 13.70
CA ASP A 126 0.70 -10.66 15.07
C ASP A 126 2.24 -10.65 15.32
N GLY A 127 2.93 -9.65 14.73
CA GLY A 127 4.39 -9.51 14.82
C GLY A 127 5.20 -10.37 13.86
N PHE A 128 4.57 -11.24 13.07
CA PHE A 128 5.22 -12.13 12.11
C PHE A 128 5.04 -11.65 10.67
N ILE A 129 6.11 -11.77 9.88
CA ILE A 129 6.07 -11.50 8.45
C ILE A 129 5.32 -12.65 7.77
N GLN A 130 4.26 -12.32 7.04
CA GLN A 130 3.45 -13.25 6.27
C GLN A 130 3.95 -13.38 4.83
N GLN A 131 4.33 -12.24 4.23
CA GLN A 131 4.84 -12.20 2.86
C GLN A 131 5.68 -10.94 2.64
N ILE A 132 6.69 -11.05 1.78
CA ILE A 132 7.44 -9.91 1.24
C ILE A 132 7.45 -10.05 -0.28
N GLY A 133 7.08 -8.99 -1.01
CA GLY A 133 7.10 -8.98 -2.48
C GLY A 133 6.87 -7.59 -3.04
N THR A 134 6.89 -7.48 -4.35
CA THR A 134 6.40 -6.30 -5.06
C THR A 134 4.87 -6.21 -4.92
N PRO A 135 4.25 -5.04 -5.14
CA PRO A 135 2.79 -4.92 -5.14
C PRO A 135 2.10 -5.98 -6.01
N GLN A 136 2.62 -6.22 -7.21
CA GLN A 136 2.06 -7.20 -8.13
C GLN A 136 2.18 -8.63 -7.60
N GLU A 137 3.35 -9.02 -7.06
CA GLU A 137 3.56 -10.35 -6.50
C GLU A 137 2.65 -10.64 -5.32
N VAL A 138 2.47 -9.71 -4.39
CA VAL A 138 1.61 -9.93 -3.22
C VAL A 138 0.13 -9.99 -3.60
N PHE A 139 -0.27 -9.33 -4.69
CA PHE A 139 -1.63 -9.34 -5.21
C PHE A 139 -1.95 -10.62 -6.00
N ASP A 140 -1.08 -11.01 -6.92
CA ASP A 140 -1.31 -12.13 -7.84
C ASP A 140 -0.94 -13.48 -7.23
N HIS A 141 0.09 -13.50 -6.37
CA HIS A 141 0.65 -14.72 -5.77
C HIS A 141 0.74 -14.63 -4.24
N PRO A 142 -0.42 -14.52 -3.55
CA PRO A 142 -0.43 -14.48 -2.09
C PRO A 142 0.13 -15.78 -1.50
N ALA A 143 1.01 -15.64 -0.51
CA ALA A 143 1.72 -16.78 0.09
C ALA A 143 0.82 -17.64 1.00
N ASN A 144 -0.26 -17.06 1.52
CA ASN A 144 -1.21 -17.76 2.39
C ASN A 144 -2.60 -17.09 2.34
N LEU A 145 -3.58 -17.69 3.00
CA LEU A 145 -4.96 -17.18 3.02
C LEU A 145 -5.05 -15.79 3.64
N PHE A 146 -4.24 -15.51 4.66
CA PHE A 146 -4.24 -14.17 5.27
C PHE A 146 -3.77 -13.10 4.28
N ALA A 147 -2.67 -13.32 3.57
CA ALA A 147 -2.18 -12.38 2.56
C ALA A 147 -3.18 -12.21 1.41
N ALA A 148 -3.84 -13.30 1.01
CA ALA A 148 -4.87 -13.29 -0.03
C ALA A 148 -6.10 -12.46 0.36
N ASP A 149 -6.54 -12.58 1.60
CA ASP A 149 -7.67 -11.83 2.18
C ASP A 149 -7.31 -10.38 2.42
N PHE A 150 -6.13 -10.15 3.00
CA PHE A 150 -5.69 -8.82 3.42
C PHE A 150 -5.41 -7.87 2.24
N ILE A 151 -4.96 -8.38 1.09
CA ILE A 151 -4.62 -7.56 -0.09
C ILE A 151 -5.74 -7.59 -1.12
N GLY A 152 -6.27 -6.43 -1.44
CA GLY A 152 -7.30 -6.19 -2.46
C GLY A 152 -8.57 -5.57 -1.88
N THR A 153 -9.14 -4.63 -2.66
CA THR A 153 -10.42 -3.97 -2.35
C THR A 153 -11.29 -4.05 -3.60
N PRO A 154 -12.41 -4.77 -3.56
CA PRO A 154 -12.91 -5.59 -2.45
C PRO A 154 -12.01 -6.82 -2.15
N GLN A 155 -12.20 -7.41 -0.95
CA GLN A 155 -11.45 -8.59 -0.51
C GLN A 155 -11.70 -9.80 -1.42
N MET A 156 -10.79 -10.79 -1.36
CA MET A 156 -10.94 -12.05 -2.08
C MET A 156 -12.11 -12.86 -1.50
N ASN A 157 -12.93 -13.45 -2.37
CA ASN A 157 -13.94 -14.41 -1.94
C ASN A 157 -13.29 -15.78 -1.76
N PHE A 158 -13.63 -16.47 -0.67
CA PHE A 158 -13.17 -17.81 -0.39
C PHE A 158 -14.35 -18.79 -0.36
N PHE A 159 -14.15 -19.95 -0.97
CA PHE A 159 -15.15 -21.01 -1.07
C PHE A 159 -14.50 -22.35 -0.73
N ASP A 160 -15.21 -23.17 0.04
CA ASP A 160 -14.83 -24.55 0.21
C ASP A 160 -15.12 -25.30 -1.09
N ALA A 161 -14.14 -26.02 -1.60
CA ALA A 161 -14.20 -26.68 -2.89
C ALA A 161 -13.38 -27.98 -2.88
N GLU A 162 -13.56 -28.79 -3.90
CA GLU A 162 -12.81 -30.03 -4.09
C GLU A 162 -11.98 -29.94 -5.36
N LEU A 163 -10.67 -30.11 -5.22
CA LEU A 163 -9.74 -30.19 -6.35
C LEU A 163 -9.79 -31.63 -6.89
N GLN A 164 -10.04 -31.77 -8.18
CA GLN A 164 -10.01 -33.04 -8.90
C GLN A 164 -8.89 -33.04 -9.94
N ARG A 165 -8.22 -34.18 -10.09
CA ARG A 165 -7.18 -34.38 -11.09
C ARG A 165 -7.62 -35.47 -12.08
N GLU A 166 -7.54 -35.15 -13.38
CA GLU A 166 -7.80 -36.07 -14.47
C GLU A 166 -6.58 -36.05 -15.41
N GLY A 167 -5.64 -36.98 -15.19
CA GLY A 167 -4.33 -36.95 -15.90
C GLY A 167 -3.50 -35.74 -15.52
N ASP A 168 -3.24 -34.88 -16.50
CA ASP A 168 -2.48 -33.62 -16.32
C ASP A 168 -3.40 -32.38 -16.22
N ARG A 169 -4.72 -32.60 -16.17
CA ARG A 169 -5.70 -31.52 -16.01
C ARG A 169 -6.26 -31.50 -14.61
N TYR A 170 -6.57 -30.33 -14.15
CA TYR A 170 -7.21 -30.10 -12.86
C TYR A 170 -8.50 -29.32 -13.04
N SER A 171 -9.46 -29.64 -12.21
CA SER A 171 -10.72 -28.94 -12.08
C SER A 171 -11.07 -28.74 -10.61
N VAL A 172 -11.89 -27.76 -10.32
CA VAL A 172 -12.42 -27.48 -8.99
C VAL A 172 -13.92 -27.70 -9.02
N ILE A 173 -14.42 -28.45 -8.07
CA ILE A 173 -15.87 -28.64 -7.85
C ILE A 173 -16.33 -27.69 -6.78
N LEU A 174 -17.22 -26.76 -7.15
CA LEU A 174 -17.82 -25.77 -6.27
C LEU A 174 -19.35 -25.86 -6.37
N GLY A 175 -20.03 -26.24 -5.28
CA GLY A 175 -21.48 -26.37 -5.25
C GLY A 175 -22.05 -27.30 -6.32
N GLY A 176 -21.32 -28.35 -6.68
CA GLY A 176 -21.72 -29.32 -7.72
C GLY A 176 -21.36 -28.88 -9.16
N ILE A 177 -20.76 -27.71 -9.33
CA ILE A 177 -20.31 -27.19 -10.64
C ILE A 177 -18.82 -27.46 -10.80
N LYS A 178 -18.45 -28.09 -11.93
CA LYS A 178 -17.06 -28.34 -12.30
C LYS A 178 -16.52 -27.13 -13.06
N VAL A 179 -15.43 -26.51 -12.54
CA VAL A 179 -14.70 -25.43 -13.17
C VAL A 179 -13.29 -25.92 -13.53
N GLU A 180 -12.95 -25.94 -14.80
CA GLU A 180 -11.62 -26.33 -15.26
C GLU A 180 -10.60 -25.25 -14.94
N LEU A 181 -9.44 -25.64 -14.41
CA LEU A 181 -8.31 -24.73 -14.21
C LEU A 181 -7.57 -24.51 -15.52
N SER A 182 -6.94 -23.33 -15.64
CA SER A 182 -6.09 -23.03 -16.80
C SER A 182 -4.98 -24.07 -16.96
N LEU A 183 -4.49 -24.23 -18.21
CA LEU A 183 -3.38 -25.14 -18.50
C LEU A 183 -2.14 -24.81 -17.67
N GLU A 184 -1.85 -23.54 -17.47
CA GLU A 184 -0.74 -23.07 -16.65
C GLU A 184 -0.86 -23.51 -15.18
N LYS A 185 -2.02 -23.28 -14.55
CA LYS A 185 -2.28 -23.73 -13.17
C LYS A 185 -2.25 -25.25 -13.06
N SER A 186 -2.81 -25.96 -14.03
CA SER A 186 -2.77 -27.42 -14.07
C SER A 186 -1.34 -27.96 -14.16
N ALA A 187 -0.48 -27.35 -14.99
CA ALA A 187 0.93 -27.70 -15.13
C ALA A 187 1.70 -27.45 -13.81
N ASP A 188 1.45 -26.32 -13.14
CA ASP A 188 2.08 -26.00 -11.85
C ASP A 188 1.68 -26.99 -10.76
N LEU A 189 0.39 -27.36 -10.67
CA LEU A 189 -0.09 -28.35 -9.73
C LEU A 189 0.49 -29.75 -10.02
N THR A 190 0.60 -30.12 -11.29
CA THR A 190 1.24 -31.38 -11.71
C THR A 190 2.70 -31.41 -11.30
N LYS A 191 3.45 -30.31 -11.55
CA LYS A 191 4.85 -30.18 -11.16
C LYS A 191 5.06 -30.30 -9.66
N LYS A 192 4.11 -29.77 -8.87
CA LYS A 192 4.10 -29.86 -7.41
C LYS A 192 3.61 -31.24 -6.89
N GLY A 193 3.19 -32.15 -7.76
CA GLY A 193 2.70 -33.47 -7.38
C GLY A 193 1.38 -33.45 -6.59
N ILE A 194 0.57 -32.42 -6.77
CA ILE A 194 -0.70 -32.27 -6.04
C ILE A 194 -1.71 -33.27 -6.56
N SER A 195 -2.39 -33.98 -5.67
CA SER A 195 -3.50 -34.88 -5.95
C SER A 195 -4.86 -34.20 -5.69
N GLY A 196 -5.95 -34.90 -6.04
CA GLY A 196 -7.31 -34.48 -5.67
C GLY A 196 -7.47 -34.40 -4.16
N GLN A 197 -8.03 -33.33 -3.66
CA GLN A 197 -8.20 -33.06 -2.22
C GLN A 197 -9.13 -31.88 -1.96
N PRO A 198 -9.72 -31.77 -0.75
CA PRO A 198 -10.42 -30.57 -0.33
C PRO A 198 -9.49 -29.36 -0.38
N VAL A 199 -9.98 -28.23 -0.89
CA VAL A 199 -9.22 -26.98 -1.04
C VAL A 199 -10.11 -25.78 -0.71
N THR A 200 -9.47 -24.66 -0.38
CA THR A 200 -10.12 -23.36 -0.37
C THR A 200 -9.87 -22.68 -1.71
N LEU A 201 -10.92 -22.42 -2.47
CA LEU A 201 -10.87 -21.68 -3.72
C LEU A 201 -10.95 -20.19 -3.44
N GLY A 202 -9.91 -19.43 -3.79
CA GLY A 202 -9.93 -17.96 -3.75
C GLY A 202 -10.31 -17.38 -5.11
N ALA A 203 -11.30 -16.49 -5.14
CA ALA A 203 -11.67 -15.73 -6.33
C ALA A 203 -11.72 -14.23 -6.05
N ARG A 204 -10.92 -13.46 -6.76
CA ARG A 204 -10.98 -12.00 -6.65
C ARG A 204 -12.22 -11.47 -7.34
N PRO A 205 -12.92 -10.47 -6.75
CA PRO A 205 -14.16 -9.92 -7.32
C PRO A 205 -14.01 -9.43 -8.77
N ASN A 206 -12.88 -8.87 -9.13
CA ASN A 206 -12.60 -8.40 -10.49
C ASN A 206 -12.40 -9.52 -11.52
N HIS A 207 -12.24 -10.76 -11.08
CA HIS A 207 -12.20 -11.95 -11.97
C HIS A 207 -13.55 -12.63 -12.12
N ILE A 208 -14.59 -12.18 -11.41
CA ILE A 208 -15.94 -12.69 -11.50
C ILE A 208 -16.69 -11.90 -12.57
N MET A 209 -17.08 -12.57 -13.65
CA MET A 209 -17.82 -11.96 -14.73
C MET A 209 -19.33 -12.28 -14.61
N LEU A 210 -20.16 -11.26 -14.89
CA LEU A 210 -21.61 -11.45 -14.98
C LEU A 210 -21.96 -11.96 -16.38
N GLY A 211 -22.81 -12.98 -16.45
CA GLY A 211 -23.29 -13.54 -17.70
C GLY A 211 -23.22 -15.06 -17.80
N LYS A 212 -23.61 -15.60 -18.94
CA LYS A 212 -23.53 -17.04 -19.23
C LYS A 212 -22.18 -17.32 -19.89
N GLY A 213 -21.28 -18.01 -19.19
CA GLY A 213 -19.98 -18.44 -19.73
C GLY A 213 -20.08 -19.76 -20.46
N GLU A 214 -19.16 -20.02 -21.41
CA GLU A 214 -19.07 -21.28 -22.14
C GLU A 214 -18.63 -22.45 -21.26
N GLY A 215 -17.95 -22.21 -20.13
CA GLY A 215 -17.44 -23.22 -19.19
C GLY A 215 -18.33 -23.54 -17.99
N GLY A 216 -19.57 -23.08 -18.01
CA GLY A 216 -20.48 -23.18 -16.87
C GLY A 216 -20.59 -21.85 -16.07
N TYR A 217 -21.64 -21.72 -15.29
CA TYR A 217 -21.90 -20.52 -14.48
C TYR A 217 -22.60 -20.91 -13.17
N ILE A 218 -22.41 -20.07 -12.17
CA ILE A 218 -23.08 -20.19 -10.88
C ILE A 218 -24.25 -19.22 -10.86
N LEU A 219 -25.47 -19.73 -10.58
CA LEU A 219 -26.61 -18.88 -10.35
C LEU A 219 -26.47 -18.22 -8.97
N ALA A 220 -26.52 -16.91 -8.94
CA ALA A 220 -26.50 -16.13 -7.72
C ALA A 220 -27.65 -15.13 -7.70
N LYS A 221 -28.19 -14.85 -6.51
CA LYS A 221 -29.15 -13.78 -6.28
C LYS A 221 -28.40 -12.59 -5.69
N VAL A 222 -28.65 -11.40 -6.25
CA VAL A 222 -28.11 -10.17 -5.65
C VAL A 222 -28.86 -9.91 -4.36
N ASP A 223 -28.16 -9.85 -3.25
CA ASP A 223 -28.70 -9.57 -1.93
C ASP A 223 -28.52 -8.09 -1.57
N VAL A 224 -27.34 -7.55 -1.81
CA VAL A 224 -27.02 -6.15 -1.58
C VAL A 224 -26.34 -5.55 -2.82
N PHE A 225 -26.70 -4.34 -3.13
CA PHE A 225 -26.07 -3.55 -4.19
C PHE A 225 -25.57 -2.23 -3.63
N GLU A 226 -24.28 -1.96 -3.80
CA GLU A 226 -23.65 -0.69 -3.41
C GLU A 226 -23.07 0.01 -4.64
N MET A 227 -23.40 1.29 -4.82
CA MET A 227 -22.78 2.14 -5.83
C MET A 227 -21.49 2.70 -5.28
N ILE A 228 -20.37 2.20 -5.79
CA ILE A 228 -19.04 2.71 -5.46
C ILE A 228 -18.65 3.67 -6.59
N GLY A 229 -19.10 4.90 -6.52
CA GLY A 229 -18.93 6.08 -7.36
C GLY A 229 -18.14 6.01 -8.66
#